data_304632075c57cfebda1e36711198bd79
#
_entry.id   304632075c57cfebda1e36711198bd79
#
_cell.length_a   1.000
_cell.length_b   1.000
_cell.length_c   1.000
_cell.angle_alpha   90.00
_cell.angle_beta   90.00
_cell.angle_gamma   90.00
#
_symmetry.space_group_name_H-M   'P 1'
#
loop_
_entity.id
_entity.type
_entity.pdbx_description
1 polymer ?
#
loop_
_entity_poly.entity_id
_entity_poly.type
_entity_poly.pdbx_seq_one_letter_code
_entity_poly.pdbx_strand_id
1 'polypeptide(L)'
;MRKGWLYATGLVCLMAACTGTPQSSADGLCSIDVAGAMEKPAELKLSELGSDVRYVLLETTDSCLIGGNPNILLLDKQIAVVSGKNCFLFDKETGKFLTKVGHVGEDPEAYSGPAPTYNDVDGLLYFMRRPATLQKYDMQGKYRGKLTIPTPPASPGDFCFTDSLVIGHYNNLAMGYNARSLLFFNEAGEQVDTVPSLFPVLPEKGVQDIASISVIKQGNAGIVLSNFKDGENSASITGIPFLWKSDGEVRFKESFNDTIYTVERNGLVPYIAFATGKWHWGAEARTDSKDNENRLLVGCIFETKDNVFFQCIQGLYSDPKTFNGIYDRKAKTTRMYAEADGITDDLNGFMAFRPKACSMKGEYGMIIDSG
;
A
#
# COMPACT_ATOMS: atom_id res chain seq x y z
N MET A 1 37.63 45.66 56.59
CA MET A 1 36.73 44.86 57.37
C MET A 1 35.36 44.80 56.69
N ARG A 2 35.04 43.72 56.01
CA ARG A 2 33.68 43.24 55.71
C ARG A 2 33.79 41.82 55.21
N LYS A 3 33.25 40.89 56.00
CA LYS A 3 33.18 39.45 55.74
C LYS A 3 32.13 39.21 54.67
N GLY A 4 32.50 38.51 53.57
CA GLY A 4 31.59 37.98 52.58
C GLY A 4 31.30 36.52 52.88
N TRP A 5 30.05 36.14 53.03
CA TRP A 5 29.59 34.78 53.17
C TRP A 5 29.32 34.18 51.80
N LEU A 6 29.98 33.05 51.50
CA LEU A 6 29.67 32.18 50.38
C LEU A 6 28.57 31.20 50.77
N TYR A 7 27.42 31.26 50.13
CA TYR A 7 26.41 30.19 50.13
C TYR A 7 26.71 29.22 49.01
N ALA A 8 27.03 27.98 49.35
CA ALA A 8 27.08 26.88 48.43
C ALA A 8 25.64 26.28 48.30
N THR A 9 25.02 26.49 47.16
CA THR A 9 23.73 25.87 46.84
C THR A 9 24.00 24.54 46.14
N GLY A 10 23.75 23.43 46.85
CA GLY A 10 23.85 22.09 46.31
C GLY A 10 22.67 21.84 45.35
N LEU A 11 22.98 21.54 44.09
CA LEU A 11 22.01 21.14 43.06
C LEU A 11 21.76 19.62 43.23
N VAL A 12 20.59 19.24 43.75
CA VAL A 12 20.15 17.84 43.80
C VAL A 12 19.53 17.52 42.45
N CYS A 13 20.22 16.75 41.61
CA CYS A 13 19.64 16.16 40.39
C CYS A 13 18.72 14.99 40.79
N LEU A 14 17.43 15.20 40.76
CA LEU A 14 16.43 14.12 40.80
C LEU A 14 16.37 13.49 39.40
N MET A 15 16.92 12.29 39.28
CA MET A 15 16.70 11.41 38.12
C MET A 15 15.26 10.89 38.19
N ALA A 16 14.36 11.52 37.45
CA ALA A 16 13.04 10.97 37.21
C ALA A 16 13.17 9.87 36.16
N ALA A 17 12.94 8.62 36.59
CA ALA A 17 12.74 7.50 35.69
C ALA A 17 11.46 7.77 34.86
N CYS A 18 11.61 8.08 33.59
CA CYS A 18 10.50 8.16 32.65
C CYS A 18 9.95 6.76 32.40
N THR A 19 8.86 6.44 33.05
CA THR A 19 7.92 5.42 32.58
C THR A 19 7.30 6.00 31.31
N GLY A 20 7.55 5.36 30.16
CA GLY A 20 7.12 5.85 28.85
C GLY A 20 5.60 5.87 28.71
N THR A 21 5.03 7.04 28.86
CA THR A 21 3.75 7.41 28.27
C THR A 21 4.00 7.76 26.80
N PRO A 22 3.13 7.36 25.85
CA PRO A 22 3.31 7.71 24.45
C PRO A 22 3.27 9.23 24.31
N GLN A 23 4.36 9.77 23.83
CA GLN A 23 4.53 11.19 23.57
C GLN A 23 3.66 11.57 22.35
N SER A 24 2.57 12.30 22.57
CA SER A 24 1.90 12.98 21.47
C SER A 24 2.89 13.96 20.87
N SER A 25 3.23 13.76 19.59
CA SER A 25 4.07 14.69 18.85
C SER A 25 3.45 16.09 18.85
N ALA A 26 4.25 17.11 19.02
CA ALA A 26 3.84 18.51 19.19
C ALA A 26 3.10 19.14 17.99
N ASP A 27 2.90 18.39 16.88
CA ASP A 27 2.35 18.91 15.62
C ASP A 27 1.08 18.20 15.13
N GLY A 28 0.35 17.48 15.97
CA GLY A 28 -0.92 16.85 15.56
C GLY A 28 -0.78 15.63 14.66
N LEU A 29 0.45 15.15 14.38
CA LEU A 29 0.72 13.95 13.60
C LEU A 29 0.25 12.70 14.36
N CYS A 30 -0.59 11.87 13.73
CA CYS A 30 -0.99 10.59 14.29
C CYS A 30 0.19 9.62 14.29
N SER A 31 0.53 9.06 15.45
CA SER A 31 1.60 8.06 15.58
C SER A 31 1.01 6.69 15.91
N ILE A 32 1.31 5.69 15.09
CA ILE A 32 0.91 4.28 15.28
C ILE A 32 2.07 3.53 15.92
N ASP A 33 1.90 3.05 17.15
CA ASP A 33 2.93 2.32 17.90
C ASP A 33 3.06 0.88 17.39
N VAL A 34 3.86 0.68 16.35
CA VAL A 34 4.20 -0.65 15.82
C VAL A 34 5.15 -1.37 16.76
N ALA A 35 6.13 -0.66 17.32
CA ALA A 35 7.16 -1.26 18.17
C ALA A 35 6.57 -1.91 19.40
N GLY A 36 5.74 -1.20 20.15
CA GLY A 36 5.09 -1.72 21.35
C GLY A 36 4.13 -2.86 21.05
N ALA A 37 3.38 -2.79 19.95
CA ALA A 37 2.45 -3.82 19.53
C ALA A 37 3.15 -5.11 19.08
N MET A 38 4.32 -5.02 18.42
CA MET A 38 5.15 -6.18 18.05
C MET A 38 5.70 -6.95 19.24
N GLU A 39 5.92 -6.30 20.38
CA GLU A 39 6.39 -6.97 21.60
C GLU A 39 5.29 -7.81 22.27
N LYS A 40 4.03 -7.53 21.97
CA LYS A 40 2.85 -8.20 22.57
C LYS A 40 1.82 -8.52 21.48
N PRO A 41 2.12 -9.46 20.58
CA PRO A 41 1.13 -9.87 19.58
C PRO A 41 -0.18 -10.28 20.25
N ALA A 42 -1.29 -9.89 19.63
CA ALA A 42 -2.64 -10.13 20.15
C ALA A 42 -3.45 -10.95 19.16
N GLU A 43 -4.34 -11.78 19.67
CA GLU A 43 -5.41 -12.32 18.85
C GLU A 43 -6.42 -11.21 18.53
N LEU A 44 -6.90 -11.19 17.30
CA LEU A 44 -7.93 -10.26 16.85
C LEU A 44 -9.20 -11.02 16.47
N LYS A 45 -10.34 -10.41 16.75
CA LYS A 45 -11.68 -10.95 16.44
C LYS A 45 -12.41 -10.04 15.47
N LEU A 46 -13.21 -10.62 14.57
CA LEU A 46 -13.98 -9.85 13.61
C LEU A 46 -14.99 -8.90 14.27
N SER A 47 -15.58 -9.30 15.39
CA SER A 47 -16.49 -8.44 16.16
C SER A 47 -15.86 -7.12 16.65
N GLU A 48 -14.54 -7.06 16.71
CA GLU A 48 -13.79 -5.86 17.10
C GLU A 48 -13.57 -4.90 15.91
N LEU A 49 -13.75 -5.38 14.67
CA LEU A 49 -13.57 -4.60 13.45
C LEU A 49 -14.87 -4.21 12.79
N GLY A 50 -15.90 -5.00 12.96
CA GLY A 50 -17.20 -4.81 12.33
C GLY A 50 -18.29 -5.58 13.03
N SER A 51 -19.53 -5.25 12.70
CA SER A 51 -20.72 -5.87 13.27
C SER A 51 -21.36 -6.92 12.34
N ASP A 52 -20.90 -7.00 11.10
CA ASP A 52 -21.53 -7.87 10.09
C ASP A 52 -20.49 -8.48 9.15
N VAL A 53 -20.72 -9.73 8.77
CA VAL A 53 -19.92 -10.48 7.79
C VAL A 53 -20.85 -11.01 6.72
N ARG A 54 -20.62 -10.64 5.49
CA ARG A 54 -21.38 -11.09 4.35
C ARG A 54 -20.56 -12.00 3.44
N TYR A 55 -21.11 -13.13 3.09
CA TYR A 55 -20.56 -14.05 2.10
C TYR A 55 -21.25 -13.83 0.76
N VAL A 56 -20.49 -13.61 -0.30
CA VAL A 56 -21.00 -13.43 -1.66
C VAL A 56 -20.43 -14.57 -2.51
N LEU A 57 -21.30 -15.47 -2.93
CA LEU A 57 -20.93 -16.55 -3.83
C LEU A 57 -20.84 -16.00 -5.25
N LEU A 58 -19.61 -15.94 -5.79
CA LEU A 58 -19.41 -15.50 -7.17
C LEU A 58 -19.84 -16.57 -8.16
N GLU A 59 -20.62 -16.18 -9.15
CA GLU A 59 -21.04 -17.06 -10.22
C GLU A 59 -19.82 -17.60 -10.99
N THR A 60 -19.79 -18.91 -11.23
CA THR A 60 -18.71 -19.58 -11.96
C THR A 60 -19.30 -20.31 -13.17
N THR A 61 -18.90 -19.85 -14.36
CA THR A 61 -19.28 -20.42 -15.65
C THR A 61 -18.07 -20.42 -16.58
N ASP A 62 -18.17 -21.04 -17.74
CA ASP A 62 -17.12 -20.98 -18.77
C ASP A 62 -16.74 -19.55 -19.18
N SER A 63 -17.66 -18.58 -19.00
CA SER A 63 -17.45 -17.17 -19.34
C SER A 63 -16.74 -16.38 -18.23
N CYS A 64 -16.75 -16.86 -16.98
CA CYS A 64 -16.21 -16.17 -15.83
C CYS A 64 -15.46 -17.11 -14.87
N LEU A 65 -14.66 -18.00 -15.43
CA LEU A 65 -13.84 -18.91 -14.64
C LEU A 65 -12.75 -18.12 -13.88
N ILE A 66 -12.78 -18.21 -12.55
CA ILE A 66 -11.79 -17.59 -11.67
C ILE A 66 -10.72 -18.65 -11.38
N GLY A 67 -9.48 -18.40 -11.83
CA GLY A 67 -8.33 -19.24 -11.52
C GLY A 67 -7.68 -18.89 -10.18
N GLY A 68 -6.67 -19.67 -9.78
CA GLY A 68 -5.98 -19.51 -8.52
C GLY A 68 -5.36 -18.12 -8.31
N ASN A 69 -5.29 -17.68 -7.05
CA ASN A 69 -4.73 -16.39 -6.62
C ASN A 69 -5.36 -15.14 -7.29
N PRO A 70 -6.68 -14.99 -7.33
CA PRO A 70 -7.30 -13.79 -7.85
C PRO A 70 -7.06 -12.59 -6.92
N ASN A 71 -7.02 -11.39 -7.53
CA ASN A 71 -7.10 -10.13 -6.79
C ASN A 71 -8.50 -9.55 -6.91
N ILE A 72 -8.94 -8.82 -5.89
CA ILE A 72 -10.27 -8.19 -5.87
C ILE A 72 -10.15 -6.68 -5.67
N LEU A 73 -11.06 -5.94 -6.30
CA LEU A 73 -11.30 -4.53 -6.04
C LEU A 73 -12.77 -4.37 -5.65
N LEU A 74 -13.01 -3.85 -4.45
CA LEU A 74 -14.34 -3.63 -3.91
C LEU A 74 -14.85 -2.25 -4.31
N LEU A 75 -15.83 -2.21 -5.19
CA LEU A 75 -16.52 -1.01 -5.62
C LEU A 75 -17.85 -0.86 -4.88
N ASP A 76 -18.57 0.22 -5.13
CA ASP A 76 -19.85 0.49 -4.45
C ASP A 76 -20.88 -0.62 -4.69
N LYS A 77 -21.13 -0.98 -5.94
CA LYS A 77 -22.16 -1.95 -6.36
C LYS A 77 -21.61 -3.19 -7.03
N GLN A 78 -20.30 -3.26 -7.22
CA GLN A 78 -19.66 -4.33 -7.98
C GLN A 78 -18.40 -4.81 -7.29
N ILE A 79 -18.00 -6.02 -7.61
CA ILE A 79 -16.69 -6.58 -7.27
C ILE A 79 -15.96 -6.79 -8.58
N ALA A 80 -14.79 -6.14 -8.75
CA ALA A 80 -13.89 -6.49 -9.84
C ALA A 80 -12.96 -7.61 -9.39
N VAL A 81 -12.90 -8.69 -10.16
CA VAL A 81 -12.03 -9.84 -9.90
C VAL A 81 -11.02 -9.95 -11.02
N VAL A 82 -9.76 -9.85 -10.67
CA VAL A 82 -8.63 -10.02 -11.59
C VAL A 82 -8.10 -11.43 -11.46
N SER A 83 -8.22 -12.22 -12.50
CA SER A 83 -7.79 -13.61 -12.53
C SER A 83 -7.06 -13.90 -13.85
N GLY A 84 -5.78 -14.29 -13.76
CA GLY A 84 -4.94 -14.52 -14.92
C GLY A 84 -4.81 -13.28 -15.80
N LYS A 85 -5.31 -13.33 -17.04
CA LYS A 85 -5.32 -12.20 -18.00
C LYS A 85 -6.69 -11.48 -18.07
N ASN A 86 -7.60 -11.77 -17.15
CA ASN A 86 -8.97 -11.30 -17.20
C ASN A 86 -9.30 -10.37 -16.03
N CYS A 87 -10.15 -9.40 -16.28
CA CYS A 87 -10.85 -8.62 -15.27
C CYS A 87 -12.36 -8.86 -15.45
N PHE A 88 -13.00 -9.40 -14.43
CA PHE A 88 -14.43 -9.70 -14.40
C PHE A 88 -15.14 -8.77 -13.44
N LEU A 89 -16.34 -8.34 -13.77
CA LEU A 89 -17.24 -7.62 -12.86
C LEU A 89 -18.38 -8.52 -12.42
N PHE A 90 -18.63 -8.51 -11.12
CA PHE A 90 -19.74 -9.21 -10.48
C PHE A 90 -20.59 -8.21 -9.73
N ASP A 91 -21.89 -8.46 -9.67
CA ASP A 91 -22.80 -7.74 -8.79
C ASP A 91 -22.44 -8.02 -7.32
N LYS A 92 -22.24 -6.97 -6.55
CA LYS A 92 -21.74 -7.09 -5.17
C LYS A 92 -22.73 -7.71 -4.19
N GLU A 93 -24.03 -7.59 -4.47
CA GLU A 93 -25.06 -8.14 -3.61
C GLU A 93 -25.35 -9.61 -3.89
N THR A 94 -25.40 -9.96 -5.18
CA THR A 94 -25.84 -11.28 -5.61
C THR A 94 -24.71 -12.21 -6.04
N GLY A 95 -23.50 -11.69 -6.28
CA GLY A 95 -22.38 -12.43 -6.86
C GLY A 95 -22.56 -12.82 -8.32
N LYS A 96 -23.61 -12.36 -8.99
CA LYS A 96 -23.84 -12.66 -10.41
C LYS A 96 -22.79 -12.03 -11.29
N PHE A 97 -22.32 -12.79 -12.27
CA PHE A 97 -21.44 -12.28 -13.31
C PHE A 97 -22.15 -11.21 -14.16
N LEU A 98 -21.52 -10.07 -14.33
CA LEU A 98 -22.03 -8.98 -15.13
C LEU A 98 -21.36 -8.90 -16.49
N THR A 99 -20.04 -8.83 -16.50
CA THR A 99 -19.26 -8.70 -17.75
C THR A 99 -17.77 -8.96 -17.52
N LYS A 100 -17.07 -9.21 -18.62
CA LYS A 100 -15.62 -9.13 -18.70
C LYS A 100 -15.25 -7.74 -19.20
N VAL A 101 -14.26 -7.10 -18.56
CA VAL A 101 -13.80 -5.76 -18.94
C VAL A 101 -12.60 -5.87 -19.86
N GLY A 102 -12.77 -5.50 -21.11
CA GLY A 102 -11.68 -5.48 -22.09
C GLY A 102 -10.89 -6.79 -22.18
N HIS A 103 -9.63 -6.69 -22.56
CA HIS A 103 -8.72 -7.85 -22.66
C HIS A 103 -7.25 -7.44 -22.72
N VAL A 104 -6.36 -8.38 -22.39
CA VAL A 104 -4.92 -8.24 -22.61
C VAL A 104 -4.62 -8.56 -24.07
N GLY A 105 -3.94 -7.66 -24.79
CA GLY A 105 -3.60 -7.85 -26.22
C GLY A 105 -2.88 -6.66 -26.83
N GLU A 106 -2.78 -6.69 -28.17
CA GLU A 106 -2.05 -5.67 -28.97
C GLU A 106 -2.96 -4.75 -29.78
N ASP A 107 -4.25 -5.05 -29.88
CA ASP A 107 -5.20 -4.20 -30.61
C ASP A 107 -5.40 -2.85 -29.92
N PRO A 108 -5.98 -1.84 -30.61
CA PRO A 108 -6.05 -0.47 -30.09
C PRO A 108 -6.81 -0.30 -28.76
N GLU A 109 -7.75 -1.19 -28.43
CA GLU A 109 -8.53 -1.14 -27.21
C GLU A 109 -7.92 -2.00 -26.09
N ALA A 110 -7.00 -2.93 -26.39
CA ALA A 110 -6.39 -3.82 -25.42
C ALA A 110 -5.52 -3.10 -24.40
N TYR A 111 -5.32 -3.72 -23.24
CA TYR A 111 -4.40 -3.28 -22.20
C TYR A 111 -3.26 -4.29 -21.99
N SER A 112 -2.18 -3.87 -21.33
CA SER A 112 -1.01 -4.72 -21.07
C SER A 112 -1.14 -5.59 -19.82
N GLY A 113 -2.02 -5.22 -18.88
CA GLY A 113 -2.24 -5.95 -17.63
C GLY A 113 -3.68 -5.77 -17.14
N PRO A 114 -4.28 -6.80 -16.56
CA PRO A 114 -5.71 -6.84 -16.24
C PRO A 114 -6.10 -6.16 -14.94
N ALA A 115 -5.14 -5.61 -14.18
CA ALA A 115 -5.42 -4.92 -12.92
C ALA A 115 -5.86 -3.48 -13.19
N PRO A 116 -7.11 -3.10 -12.86
CA PRO A 116 -7.59 -1.75 -13.02
C PRO A 116 -7.27 -0.87 -11.82
N THR A 117 -7.19 0.44 -12.07
CA THR A 117 -7.40 1.48 -11.08
C THR A 117 -8.78 2.11 -11.31
N TYR A 118 -9.57 2.21 -10.26
CA TYR A 118 -10.88 2.85 -10.34
C TYR A 118 -10.76 4.35 -10.14
N ASN A 119 -11.34 5.10 -11.06
CA ASN A 119 -11.48 6.54 -10.94
C ASN A 119 -12.89 6.85 -10.41
N ASP A 120 -12.97 7.32 -9.19
CA ASP A 120 -14.22 7.69 -8.51
C ASP A 120 -14.82 9.01 -9.01
N VAL A 121 -14.05 9.81 -9.76
CA VAL A 121 -14.51 11.08 -10.33
C VAL A 121 -15.41 10.86 -11.54
N ASP A 122 -15.01 9.95 -12.44
CA ASP A 122 -15.77 9.66 -13.66
C ASP A 122 -16.47 8.29 -13.66
N GLY A 123 -16.20 7.46 -12.66
CA GLY A 123 -16.80 6.13 -12.51
C GLY A 123 -16.26 5.08 -13.46
N LEU A 124 -15.06 5.29 -14.02
CA LEU A 124 -14.45 4.39 -14.99
C LEU A 124 -13.31 3.55 -14.38
N LEU A 125 -13.04 2.43 -15.03
CA LEU A 125 -11.88 1.58 -14.77
C LEU A 125 -10.76 1.92 -15.76
N TYR A 126 -9.57 2.14 -15.24
CA TYR A 126 -8.38 2.52 -16.00
C TYR A 126 -7.36 1.39 -15.98
N PHE A 127 -6.94 0.94 -17.15
CA PHE A 127 -5.99 -0.15 -17.33
C PHE A 127 -4.72 0.35 -18.03
N MET A 128 -3.58 -0.06 -17.50
CA MET A 128 -2.30 0.27 -18.11
C MET A 128 -2.14 -0.39 -19.48
N ARG A 129 -1.87 0.42 -20.50
CA ARG A 129 -1.31 0.00 -21.77
C ARG A 129 0.07 0.60 -21.94
N ARG A 130 1.07 -0.23 -21.77
CA ARG A 130 2.47 0.20 -21.89
C ARG A 130 2.80 0.66 -23.31
N PRO A 131 3.71 1.64 -23.49
CA PRO A 131 4.42 2.30 -22.38
C PRO A 131 3.69 3.52 -21.80
N ALA A 132 2.71 4.10 -22.49
CA ALA A 132 2.36 5.50 -22.29
C ALA A 132 0.85 5.80 -22.28
N THR A 133 -0.02 4.83 -22.04
CA THR A 133 -1.47 5.09 -22.04
C THR A 133 -2.20 4.33 -20.93
N LEU A 134 -3.32 4.90 -20.46
CA LEU A 134 -4.35 4.20 -19.71
C LEU A 134 -5.58 4.06 -20.58
N GLN A 135 -6.06 2.84 -20.74
CA GLN A 135 -7.33 2.51 -21.41
C GLN A 135 -8.47 2.66 -20.44
N LYS A 136 -9.55 3.33 -20.86
CA LYS A 136 -10.74 3.62 -20.06
C LYS A 136 -11.87 2.66 -20.41
N TYR A 137 -12.51 2.08 -19.40
CA TYR A 137 -13.69 1.21 -19.57
C TYR A 137 -14.77 1.58 -18.55
N ASP A 138 -16.03 1.48 -18.98
CA ASP A 138 -17.14 1.65 -18.05
C ASP A 138 -17.46 0.36 -17.28
N MET A 139 -18.42 0.47 -16.38
CA MET A 139 -18.86 -0.62 -15.51
C MET A 139 -19.71 -1.68 -16.25
N GLN A 140 -19.94 -1.49 -17.56
CA GLN A 140 -20.50 -2.48 -18.47
C GLN A 140 -19.43 -3.16 -19.34
N GLY A 141 -18.15 -2.86 -19.06
CA GLY A 141 -17.01 -3.42 -19.79
C GLY A 141 -16.76 -2.78 -21.17
N LYS A 142 -17.44 -1.68 -21.49
CA LYS A 142 -17.31 -1.02 -22.79
C LYS A 142 -16.16 -0.03 -22.78
N TYR A 143 -15.35 -0.04 -23.83
CA TYR A 143 -14.25 0.90 -24.04
C TYR A 143 -14.76 2.35 -24.17
N ARG A 144 -14.10 3.27 -23.47
CA ARG A 144 -14.46 4.70 -23.38
C ARG A 144 -13.33 5.63 -23.82
N GLY A 145 -12.30 5.09 -24.45
CA GLY A 145 -11.16 5.87 -24.90
C GLY A 145 -9.92 5.64 -24.05
N LYS A 146 -8.97 6.54 -24.17
CA LYS A 146 -7.68 6.44 -23.47
C LYS A 146 -7.21 7.81 -23.03
N LEU A 147 -6.28 7.83 -22.08
CA LEU A 147 -5.47 9.01 -21.77
C LEU A 147 -3.98 8.70 -21.94
N THR A 148 -3.20 9.72 -22.24
CA THR A 148 -1.75 9.61 -22.34
C THR A 148 -1.13 9.84 -20.98
N ILE A 149 -0.07 9.09 -20.67
CA ILE A 149 0.70 9.24 -19.45
C ILE A 149 2.13 9.64 -19.74
N PRO A 150 2.75 10.52 -18.94
CA PRO A 150 4.18 10.79 -19.04
C PRO A 150 4.99 9.53 -18.72
N THR A 151 6.09 9.31 -19.45
CA THR A 151 6.97 8.14 -19.26
C THR A 151 8.44 8.52 -19.11
N PRO A 152 8.81 9.44 -18.23
CA PRO A 152 10.19 9.78 -17.93
C PRO A 152 10.65 9.06 -16.64
N PRO A 153 11.61 8.30 -16.63
CA PRO A 153 12.27 7.32 -17.44
C PRO A 153 11.50 5.99 -17.56
N ALA A 154 10.42 5.79 -16.83
CA ALA A 154 9.61 4.57 -16.79
C ALA A 154 8.11 4.90 -16.70
N SER A 155 7.26 3.92 -16.96
CA SER A 155 5.82 4.02 -16.70
C SER A 155 5.56 4.01 -15.18
N PRO A 156 4.53 4.74 -14.71
CA PRO A 156 4.16 4.71 -13.30
C PRO A 156 3.68 3.32 -12.88
N GLY A 157 3.91 3.02 -11.62
CA GLY A 157 3.49 1.76 -11.01
C GLY A 157 2.10 1.80 -10.40
N ASP A 158 1.62 2.99 -10.09
CA ASP A 158 0.32 3.22 -9.45
C ASP A 158 -0.24 4.59 -9.81
N PHE A 159 -1.56 4.77 -9.66
CA PHE A 159 -2.29 5.98 -10.04
C PHE A 159 -3.36 6.33 -9.03
N CYS A 160 -3.61 7.62 -8.89
CA CYS A 160 -4.80 8.16 -8.25
C CYS A 160 -5.35 9.33 -9.07
N PHE A 161 -6.62 9.62 -8.91
CA PHE A 161 -7.32 10.63 -9.71
C PHE A 161 -7.87 11.73 -8.80
N THR A 162 -7.76 12.98 -9.24
CA THR A 162 -8.46 14.13 -8.69
C THR A 162 -9.47 14.65 -9.70
N ASP A 163 -10.24 15.69 -9.37
CA ASP A 163 -11.25 16.25 -10.27
C ASP A 163 -10.72 16.69 -11.63
N SER A 164 -9.43 17.01 -11.73
CA SER A 164 -8.84 17.56 -12.97
C SER A 164 -7.51 16.94 -13.36
N LEU A 165 -6.88 16.14 -12.50
CA LEU A 165 -5.53 15.61 -12.73
C LEU A 165 -5.44 14.14 -12.36
N VAL A 166 -4.50 13.48 -13.00
CA VAL A 166 -3.99 12.16 -12.64
C VAL A 166 -2.70 12.33 -11.87
N ILE A 167 -2.55 11.57 -10.80
CA ILE A 167 -1.32 11.49 -10.00
C ILE A 167 -0.73 10.11 -10.23
N GLY A 168 0.45 10.05 -10.84
CA GLY A 168 1.18 8.79 -11.07
C GLY A 168 2.35 8.65 -10.12
N HIS A 169 2.52 7.47 -9.53
CA HIS A 169 3.70 7.10 -8.72
C HIS A 169 4.77 6.47 -9.60
N TYR A 170 5.95 7.08 -9.65
CA TYR A 170 7.02 6.76 -10.61
C TYR A 170 8.27 6.15 -9.97
N ASN A 171 8.19 5.67 -8.77
CA ASN A 171 9.35 5.08 -8.10
C ASN A 171 9.63 3.66 -8.62
N ASN A 172 10.58 3.53 -9.52
CA ASN A 172 10.99 2.25 -10.09
C ASN A 172 12.48 1.96 -9.84
N LEU A 173 12.74 1.32 -8.72
CA LEU A 173 14.10 0.96 -8.30
C LEU A 173 14.74 -0.16 -9.13
N ALA A 174 13.93 -1.00 -9.79
CA ALA A 174 14.42 -2.15 -10.54
C ALA A 174 14.92 -1.80 -11.94
N MET A 175 14.48 -0.67 -12.48
CA MET A 175 14.67 -0.30 -13.90
C MET A 175 15.40 1.04 -14.09
N GLY A 176 15.98 1.57 -13.05
CA GLY A 176 16.58 2.90 -13.06
C GLY A 176 15.88 3.83 -12.10
N TYR A 177 16.47 4.94 -11.88
CA TYR A 177 16.19 5.82 -10.80
C TYR A 177 15.37 7.04 -11.23
N ASN A 178 14.30 7.33 -10.53
CA ASN A 178 13.55 8.56 -10.77
C ASN A 178 13.74 9.54 -9.60
N ALA A 179 14.20 10.75 -9.91
CA ALA A 179 14.31 11.84 -8.93
C ALA A 179 12.95 12.38 -8.45
N ARG A 180 11.86 11.88 -9.00
CA ARG A 180 10.49 12.32 -8.71
C ARG A 180 9.65 11.12 -8.31
N SER A 181 9.00 11.19 -7.16
CA SER A 181 8.06 10.14 -6.71
C SER A 181 6.72 10.26 -7.41
N LEU A 182 6.16 11.46 -7.48
CA LEU A 182 4.84 11.70 -8.06
C LEU A 182 4.91 12.70 -9.20
N LEU A 183 4.14 12.43 -10.25
CA LEU A 183 3.84 13.39 -11.33
C LEU A 183 2.34 13.67 -11.36
N PHE A 184 1.99 14.94 -11.48
CA PHE A 184 0.63 15.40 -11.75
C PHE A 184 0.52 15.72 -13.24
N PHE A 185 -0.47 15.18 -13.91
CA PHE A 185 -0.67 15.40 -15.33
C PHE A 185 -2.16 15.40 -15.71
N ASN A 186 -2.48 16.05 -16.81
CA ASN A 186 -3.81 16.09 -17.37
C ASN A 186 -4.08 14.88 -18.31
N GLU A 187 -5.28 14.77 -18.88
CA GLU A 187 -5.66 13.69 -19.79
C GLU A 187 -4.83 13.62 -21.09
N ALA A 188 -4.22 14.73 -21.51
CA ALA A 188 -3.32 14.76 -22.65
C ALA A 188 -1.91 14.24 -22.33
N GLY A 189 -1.62 13.97 -21.04
CA GLY A 189 -0.29 13.60 -20.58
C GLY A 189 0.65 14.77 -20.35
N GLU A 190 0.13 15.98 -20.35
CA GLU A 190 0.92 17.18 -20.04
C GLU A 190 1.17 17.26 -18.54
N GLN A 191 2.44 17.25 -18.15
CA GLN A 191 2.85 17.36 -16.78
C GLN A 191 2.53 18.76 -16.23
N VAL A 192 1.82 18.81 -15.12
CA VAL A 192 1.40 20.06 -14.46
C VAL A 192 2.27 20.35 -13.25
N ASP A 193 2.59 19.30 -12.46
CA ASP A 193 3.38 19.44 -11.23
C ASP A 193 4.15 18.15 -10.91
N THR A 194 5.04 18.21 -9.92
CA THR A 194 5.83 17.06 -9.46
C THR A 194 6.09 17.10 -7.97
N VAL A 195 6.19 15.91 -7.36
CA VAL A 195 6.75 15.74 -6.02
C VAL A 195 8.09 15.02 -6.15
N PRO A 196 9.19 15.57 -5.62
CA PRO A 196 10.50 14.94 -5.65
C PRO A 196 10.50 13.63 -4.87
N SER A 197 11.47 12.76 -5.15
CA SER A 197 11.66 11.52 -4.40
C SER A 197 11.95 11.83 -2.93
N LEU A 198 11.33 11.05 -2.04
CA LEU A 198 11.62 11.08 -0.60
C LEU A 198 13.01 10.52 -0.26
N PHE A 199 13.65 9.87 -1.23
CA PHE A 199 14.92 9.18 -1.03
C PHE A 199 16.04 9.84 -1.82
N PRO A 200 17.31 9.67 -1.35
CA PRO A 200 18.46 10.06 -2.13
C PRO A 200 18.47 9.39 -3.51
N VAL A 201 18.95 10.12 -4.50
CA VAL A 201 19.13 9.59 -5.85
C VAL A 201 20.25 8.53 -5.81
N LEU A 202 19.90 7.31 -6.26
CA LEU A 202 20.89 6.25 -6.46
C LEU A 202 21.46 6.35 -7.89
N PRO A 203 22.67 5.83 -8.15
CA PRO A 203 23.20 5.75 -9.50
C PRO A 203 22.22 5.00 -10.42
N GLU A 204 22.02 5.52 -11.63
CA GLU A 204 21.16 4.89 -12.62
C GLU A 204 21.72 3.53 -13.03
N LYS A 205 20.87 2.48 -12.93
CA LYS A 205 21.17 1.14 -13.42
C LYS A 205 20.11 0.71 -14.39
N GLY A 206 20.51 0.21 -15.52
CA GLY A 206 19.59 -0.27 -16.56
C GLY A 206 19.32 -1.77 -16.46
N VAL A 207 18.40 -2.25 -17.28
CA VAL A 207 18.10 -3.70 -17.39
C VAL A 207 19.36 -4.50 -17.75
N GLN A 208 20.26 -3.94 -18.55
CA GLN A 208 21.52 -4.56 -18.95
C GLN A 208 22.48 -4.82 -17.77
N ASP A 209 22.30 -4.12 -16.64
CA ASP A 209 23.15 -4.25 -15.46
C ASP A 209 22.65 -5.34 -14.51
N ILE A 210 21.45 -5.84 -14.74
CA ILE A 210 20.82 -6.88 -13.91
C ILE A 210 21.47 -8.24 -14.22
N ALA A 211 21.94 -8.91 -13.18
CA ALA A 211 22.44 -10.29 -13.25
C ALA A 211 21.31 -11.32 -13.01
N SER A 212 20.42 -11.04 -12.05
CA SER A 212 19.26 -11.90 -11.77
C SER A 212 18.14 -11.11 -11.10
N ILE A 213 16.90 -11.61 -11.25
CA ILE A 213 15.71 -11.08 -10.57
C ILE A 213 15.03 -12.27 -9.88
N SER A 214 14.66 -12.06 -8.62
CA SER A 214 13.79 -12.98 -7.86
C SER A 214 12.52 -12.25 -7.46
N VAL A 215 11.38 -12.95 -7.57
CA VAL A 215 10.07 -12.40 -7.13
C VAL A 215 9.50 -13.33 -6.08
N ILE A 216 9.22 -12.78 -4.91
CA ILE A 216 8.65 -13.49 -3.77
C ILE A 216 7.31 -12.86 -3.44
N LYS A 217 6.24 -13.66 -3.34
CA LYS A 217 4.95 -13.16 -2.84
C LYS A 217 4.91 -13.30 -1.32
N GLN A 218 4.64 -12.18 -0.64
CA GLN A 218 4.60 -12.12 0.82
C GLN A 218 3.40 -11.29 1.28
N GLY A 219 2.46 -11.91 1.96
CA GLY A 219 1.19 -11.28 2.34
C GLY A 219 0.43 -10.77 1.11
N ASN A 220 0.14 -9.49 1.07
CA ASN A 220 -0.49 -8.82 -0.08
C ASN A 220 0.53 -8.26 -1.08
N ALA A 221 1.80 -8.25 -0.73
CA ALA A 221 2.87 -7.66 -1.54
C ALA A 221 3.61 -8.70 -2.40
N GLY A 222 4.19 -8.24 -3.50
CA GLY A 222 5.28 -8.88 -4.20
C GLY A 222 6.60 -8.18 -3.85
N ILE A 223 7.62 -8.95 -3.51
CA ILE A 223 8.97 -8.46 -3.29
C ILE A 223 9.79 -8.82 -4.53
N VAL A 224 10.35 -7.82 -5.19
CA VAL A 224 11.25 -7.98 -6.32
C VAL A 224 12.66 -7.68 -5.84
N LEU A 225 13.51 -8.70 -5.83
CA LEU A 225 14.92 -8.57 -5.52
C LEU A 225 15.72 -8.60 -6.83
N SER A 226 16.44 -7.52 -7.12
CA SER A 226 17.32 -7.41 -8.28
C SER A 226 18.78 -7.48 -7.81
N ASN A 227 19.53 -8.42 -8.37
CA ASN A 227 20.98 -8.50 -8.18
C ASN A 227 21.66 -7.95 -9.43
N PHE A 228 22.61 -7.05 -9.25
CA PHE A 228 23.34 -6.43 -10.35
C PHE A 228 24.70 -7.10 -10.58
N LYS A 229 25.24 -6.94 -11.80
CA LYS A 229 26.52 -7.54 -12.21
C LYS A 229 27.72 -7.07 -11.41
N ASP A 230 27.62 -5.90 -10.80
CA ASP A 230 28.64 -5.32 -9.92
C ASP A 230 28.56 -5.83 -8.46
N GLY A 231 27.59 -6.70 -8.16
CA GLY A 231 27.38 -7.28 -6.83
C GLY A 231 26.46 -6.47 -5.93
N GLU A 232 25.94 -5.33 -6.38
CA GLU A 232 24.93 -4.59 -5.63
C GLU A 232 23.54 -5.25 -5.77
N ASN A 233 22.66 -4.94 -4.83
CA ASN A 233 21.28 -5.44 -4.79
C ASN A 233 20.31 -4.26 -4.73
N SER A 234 19.08 -4.50 -5.15
CA SER A 234 17.96 -3.63 -4.81
C SER A 234 16.70 -4.43 -4.54
N ALA A 235 15.87 -3.91 -3.63
CA ALA A 235 14.53 -4.42 -3.39
C ALA A 235 13.50 -3.39 -3.83
N SER A 236 12.41 -3.87 -4.44
CA SER A 236 11.23 -3.09 -4.69
C SER A 236 9.98 -3.86 -4.28
N ILE A 237 8.94 -3.15 -3.89
CA ILE A 237 7.66 -3.72 -3.49
C ILE A 237 6.66 -3.45 -4.60
N THR A 238 5.83 -4.45 -4.92
CA THR A 238 4.81 -4.39 -5.96
C THR A 238 3.51 -5.01 -5.47
N GLY A 239 2.43 -4.80 -6.22
CA GLY A 239 1.14 -5.46 -5.95
C GLY A 239 0.35 -4.89 -4.78
N ILE A 240 0.82 -3.81 -4.17
CA ILE A 240 0.10 -3.04 -3.15
C ILE A 240 -0.12 -1.61 -3.63
N PRO A 241 -1.18 -0.92 -3.20
CA PRO A 241 -1.36 0.49 -3.50
C PRO A 241 -0.30 1.35 -2.81
N PHE A 242 0.27 2.30 -3.54
CA PHE A 242 1.08 3.40 -3.01
C PHE A 242 0.25 4.68 -2.87
N LEU A 243 -0.78 4.79 -3.71
CA LEU A 243 -1.72 5.88 -3.75
C LEU A 243 -3.14 5.36 -3.50
N TRP A 244 -3.88 6.01 -2.65
CA TRP A 244 -5.31 5.71 -2.41
C TRP A 244 -6.06 6.96 -2.00
N LYS A 245 -7.39 6.91 -2.04
CA LYS A 245 -8.25 7.95 -1.49
C LYS A 245 -8.81 7.54 -0.13
N SER A 246 -8.80 8.48 0.80
CA SER A 246 -9.45 8.37 2.10
C SER A 246 -10.01 9.74 2.48
N ASP A 247 -11.29 9.79 2.86
CA ASP A 247 -12.01 11.03 3.22
C ASP A 247 -11.90 12.14 2.16
N GLY A 248 -11.92 11.77 0.87
CA GLY A 248 -11.83 12.69 -0.26
C GLY A 248 -10.41 13.19 -0.58
N GLU A 249 -9.42 12.84 0.22
CA GLU A 249 -8.03 13.23 0.03
C GLU A 249 -7.19 12.09 -0.55
N VAL A 250 -6.17 12.42 -1.32
CA VAL A 250 -5.21 11.46 -1.83
C VAL A 250 -4.13 11.22 -0.78
N ARG A 251 -3.93 9.95 -0.45
CA ARG A 251 -2.87 9.47 0.43
C ARG A 251 -1.75 8.83 -0.38
N PHE A 252 -0.55 8.97 0.13
CA PHE A 252 0.65 8.37 -0.45
C PHE A 252 1.53 7.76 0.63
N LYS A 253 2.03 6.57 0.38
CA LYS A 253 3.05 5.92 1.20
C LYS A 253 4.09 5.24 0.35
N GLU A 254 5.33 5.65 0.51
CA GLU A 254 6.48 4.99 -0.11
C GLU A 254 6.88 3.73 0.68
N SER A 255 7.33 2.67 0.00
CA SER A 255 7.60 1.37 0.62
C SER A 255 8.62 1.41 1.75
N PHE A 256 9.69 2.18 1.58
CA PHE A 256 10.81 2.26 2.54
C PHE A 256 10.76 3.54 3.38
N ASN A 257 9.56 4.03 3.65
CA ASN A 257 9.31 5.20 4.48
C ASN A 257 8.17 4.87 5.45
N ASP A 258 8.31 5.20 6.72
CA ASP A 258 7.34 4.87 7.77
C ASP A 258 6.24 5.94 7.93
N THR A 259 6.00 6.77 6.90
CA THR A 259 5.01 7.85 6.97
C THR A 259 4.01 7.76 5.82
N ILE A 260 2.73 7.88 6.15
CA ILE A 260 1.67 8.18 5.19
C ILE A 260 1.58 9.69 5.06
N TYR A 261 1.48 10.17 3.84
CA TYR A 261 1.34 11.58 3.51
C TYR A 261 -0.01 11.85 2.87
N THR A 262 -0.55 13.04 3.12
CA THR A 262 -1.54 13.67 2.26
C THR A 262 -0.83 14.29 1.07
N VAL A 263 -1.32 14.04 -0.13
CA VAL A 263 -0.75 14.59 -1.36
C VAL A 263 -1.41 15.92 -1.67
N GLU A 264 -0.62 16.98 -1.67
CA GLU A 264 -1.02 18.32 -2.10
C GLU A 264 -0.28 18.71 -3.39
N ARG A 265 -0.79 19.68 -4.13
CA ARG A 265 -0.11 20.14 -5.37
C ARG A 265 1.32 20.62 -5.11
N ASN A 266 1.59 21.16 -3.94
CA ASN A 266 2.87 21.76 -3.59
C ASN A 266 3.78 20.83 -2.80
N GLY A 267 3.41 19.57 -2.57
CA GLY A 267 4.24 18.62 -1.83
C GLY A 267 3.45 17.57 -1.04
N LEU A 268 4.12 17.02 -0.06
CA LEU A 268 3.58 15.98 0.82
C LEU A 268 3.46 16.52 2.24
N VAL A 269 2.28 16.37 2.83
CA VAL A 269 2.02 16.73 4.23
C VAL A 269 1.97 15.45 5.06
N PRO A 270 2.84 15.27 6.08
CA PRO A 270 2.79 14.09 6.95
C PRO A 270 1.43 13.95 7.63
N TYR A 271 0.86 12.74 7.59
CA TYR A 271 -0.47 12.45 8.10
C TYR A 271 -0.46 11.39 9.21
N ILE A 272 0.18 10.24 8.97
CA ILE A 272 0.34 9.17 9.95
C ILE A 272 1.79 8.71 9.92
N ALA A 273 2.43 8.56 11.09
CA ALA A 273 3.74 7.95 11.23
C ALA A 273 3.64 6.59 11.94
N PHE A 274 4.36 5.59 11.43
CA PHE A 274 4.50 4.28 12.07
C PHE A 274 5.74 4.28 12.94
N ALA A 275 5.57 4.22 14.26
CA ALA A 275 6.66 4.17 15.23
C ALA A 275 7.21 2.74 15.31
N THR A 276 8.13 2.39 14.42
CA THR A 276 8.76 1.06 14.34
C THR A 276 9.89 0.84 15.34
N GLY A 277 10.38 1.92 16.00
CA GLY A 277 11.35 1.85 17.09
C GLY A 277 12.64 1.10 16.71
N LYS A 278 13.01 0.07 17.49
CA LYS A 278 14.20 -0.75 17.26
C LYS A 278 14.19 -1.54 15.96
N TRP A 279 13.02 -1.77 15.38
CA TRP A 279 12.87 -2.45 14.07
C TRP A 279 12.84 -1.51 12.88
N HIS A 280 13.10 -0.20 13.09
CA HIS A 280 13.11 0.77 12.00
C HIS A 280 14.05 0.35 10.87
N TRP A 281 13.56 0.43 9.64
CA TRP A 281 14.31 0.18 8.44
C TRP A 281 13.87 1.16 7.34
N GLY A 282 14.70 2.13 7.10
CA GLY A 282 14.38 3.24 6.20
C GLY A 282 14.86 3.01 4.77
N ALA A 283 15.30 4.08 4.16
CA ALA A 283 15.70 4.11 2.74
C ALA A 283 16.84 3.13 2.39
N GLU A 284 17.71 2.82 3.34
CA GLU A 284 18.82 1.86 3.18
C GLU A 284 18.32 0.43 2.89
N ALA A 285 17.12 0.06 3.36
CA ALA A 285 16.51 -1.25 3.08
C ALA A 285 16.39 -1.55 1.59
N ARG A 286 16.45 -0.54 0.73
CA ARG A 286 16.39 -0.72 -0.73
C ARG A 286 17.59 -1.47 -1.29
N THR A 287 18.76 -1.29 -0.67
CA THR A 287 20.04 -1.79 -1.19
C THR A 287 20.90 -2.49 -0.14
N ASP A 288 20.57 -2.41 1.14
CA ASP A 288 21.32 -3.04 2.23
C ASP A 288 20.48 -4.12 2.91
N SER A 289 20.95 -5.37 2.84
CA SER A 289 20.32 -6.53 3.45
C SER A 289 20.83 -6.86 4.85
N LYS A 290 21.76 -6.06 5.40
CA LYS A 290 22.34 -6.34 6.71
C LYS A 290 21.31 -6.24 7.81
N ASP A 291 21.35 -7.18 8.75
CA ASP A 291 20.50 -7.23 9.94
C ASP A 291 18.99 -7.22 9.61
N ASN A 292 18.63 -7.72 8.42
CA ASN A 292 17.24 -7.64 7.94
C ASN A 292 16.26 -8.46 8.79
N GLU A 293 16.72 -9.51 9.48
CA GLU A 293 15.91 -10.33 10.39
C GLU A 293 15.35 -9.53 11.58
N ASN A 294 16.01 -8.43 11.96
CA ASN A 294 15.62 -7.54 13.03
C ASN A 294 14.95 -6.25 12.53
N ARG A 295 14.58 -6.20 11.25
CA ARG A 295 14.02 -5.01 10.61
C ARG A 295 12.60 -5.26 10.11
N LEU A 296 11.77 -4.22 10.17
CA LEU A 296 10.40 -4.22 9.67
C LEU A 296 10.24 -3.22 8.55
N LEU A 297 9.62 -3.68 7.46
CA LEU A 297 9.12 -2.83 6.39
C LEU A 297 7.60 -2.71 6.54
N VAL A 298 7.09 -1.51 6.73
CA VAL A 298 5.65 -1.26 6.74
C VAL A 298 5.16 -1.10 5.30
N GLY A 299 4.23 -1.95 4.89
CA GLY A 299 3.63 -1.95 3.55
C GLY A 299 2.11 -2.06 3.61
N CYS A 300 1.47 -2.38 2.52
CA CYS A 300 0.04 -2.60 2.31
C CYS A 300 -0.88 -1.92 3.34
N ILE A 301 -1.42 -0.77 2.98
CA ILE A 301 -2.28 0.02 3.87
C ILE A 301 -3.72 -0.07 3.38
N PHE A 302 -4.64 -0.36 4.29
CA PHE A 302 -6.08 -0.15 4.08
C PHE A 302 -6.58 0.82 5.14
N GLU A 303 -7.09 1.95 4.71
CA GLU A 303 -7.53 3.02 5.58
C GLU A 303 -9.05 3.14 5.55
N THR A 304 -9.66 3.16 6.73
CA THR A 304 -11.07 3.44 6.94
C THR A 304 -11.23 4.61 7.91
N LYS A 305 -12.45 5.09 8.08
CA LYS A 305 -12.73 6.14 9.08
C LYS A 305 -12.44 5.67 10.52
N ASP A 306 -12.57 4.38 10.80
CA ASP A 306 -12.45 3.82 12.15
C ASP A 306 -11.09 3.17 12.42
N ASN A 307 -10.44 2.63 11.35
CA ASN A 307 -9.24 1.83 11.51
C ASN A 307 -8.21 2.13 10.41
N VAL A 308 -6.94 1.86 10.73
CA VAL A 308 -5.86 1.72 9.75
C VAL A 308 -5.33 0.29 9.85
N PHE A 309 -5.58 -0.51 8.83
CA PHE A 309 -4.95 -1.81 8.65
C PHE A 309 -3.63 -1.64 7.90
N PHE A 310 -2.60 -2.36 8.31
CA PHE A 310 -1.30 -2.36 7.65
C PHE A 310 -0.61 -3.71 7.78
N GLN A 311 0.30 -3.99 6.85
CA GLN A 311 1.17 -5.17 6.93
C GLN A 311 2.61 -4.75 7.17
N CYS A 312 3.32 -5.54 7.98
CA CYS A 312 4.76 -5.41 8.17
C CYS A 312 5.45 -6.67 7.65
N ILE A 313 6.55 -6.51 6.92
CA ILE A 313 7.41 -7.59 6.46
C ILE A 313 8.72 -7.52 7.25
N GLN A 314 9.06 -8.60 7.93
CA GLN A 314 10.34 -8.81 8.61
C GLN A 314 11.19 -9.78 7.80
N GLY A 315 12.50 -9.58 7.75
CA GLY A 315 13.40 -10.50 7.05
C GLY A 315 13.32 -10.44 5.52
N LEU A 316 13.13 -9.25 4.96
CA LEU A 316 12.87 -8.99 3.53
C LEU A 316 13.80 -9.76 2.56
N TYR A 317 15.07 -9.92 2.90
CA TYR A 317 16.09 -10.52 2.03
C TYR A 317 16.42 -11.98 2.35
N SER A 318 15.85 -12.58 3.39
CA SER A 318 16.20 -13.94 3.83
C SER A 318 14.98 -14.86 3.93
N ASP A 319 14.25 -14.78 5.02
CA ASP A 319 13.05 -15.57 5.33
C ASP A 319 11.92 -14.61 5.73
N PRO A 320 11.23 -13.99 4.76
CA PRO A 320 10.28 -12.95 5.04
C PRO A 320 9.06 -13.48 5.81
N LYS A 321 8.76 -12.82 6.92
CA LYS A 321 7.55 -13.04 7.74
C LYS A 321 6.64 -11.85 7.64
N THR A 322 5.35 -12.09 7.52
CA THR A 322 4.35 -11.04 7.49
C THR A 322 3.58 -10.98 8.80
N PHE A 323 3.45 -9.77 9.31
CA PHE A 323 2.59 -9.44 10.44
C PHE A 323 1.54 -8.44 9.96
N ASN A 324 0.33 -8.58 10.44
CA ASN A 324 -0.74 -7.62 10.22
C ASN A 324 -0.89 -6.75 11.46
N GLY A 325 -1.16 -5.47 11.23
CA GLY A 325 -1.44 -4.50 12.27
C GLY A 325 -2.79 -3.84 12.04
N ILE A 326 -3.47 -3.51 13.13
CA ILE A 326 -4.68 -2.69 13.12
C ILE A 326 -4.53 -1.60 14.17
N TYR A 327 -4.68 -0.37 13.72
CA TYR A 327 -4.80 0.79 14.58
C TYR A 327 -6.26 1.22 14.67
N ASP A 328 -6.82 1.17 15.87
CA ASP A 328 -8.15 1.70 16.18
C ASP A 328 -8.03 3.21 16.45
N ARG A 329 -8.66 4.01 15.59
CA ARG A 329 -8.60 5.48 15.67
C ARG A 329 -9.31 6.05 16.89
N LYS A 330 -10.38 5.38 17.35
CA LYS A 330 -11.17 5.80 18.52
C LYS A 330 -10.46 5.46 19.81
N ALA A 331 -10.02 4.20 19.97
CA ALA A 331 -9.29 3.74 21.15
C ALA A 331 -7.83 4.22 21.17
N LYS A 332 -7.28 4.64 20.03
CA LYS A 332 -5.86 5.00 19.83
C LYS A 332 -4.91 3.86 20.22
N THR A 333 -5.28 2.64 19.87
CA THR A 333 -4.51 1.43 20.20
C THR A 333 -4.08 0.70 18.94
N THR A 334 -2.88 0.13 18.98
CA THR A 334 -2.33 -0.70 17.90
C THR A 334 -2.28 -2.14 18.38
N ARG A 335 -2.72 -3.06 17.52
CA ARG A 335 -2.57 -4.51 17.76
C ARG A 335 -1.92 -5.16 16.55
N MET A 336 -1.01 -6.11 16.82
CA MET A 336 -0.28 -6.85 15.78
C MET A 336 -0.51 -8.35 15.95
N TYR A 337 -0.58 -9.08 14.84
CA TYR A 337 -0.70 -10.54 14.80
C TYR A 337 0.03 -11.10 13.58
N ALA A 338 0.44 -12.37 13.63
CA ALA A 338 1.04 -13.03 12.47
C ALA A 338 -0.02 -13.17 11.35
N GLU A 339 0.35 -12.87 10.10
CA GLU A 339 -0.58 -12.95 8.96
C GLU A 339 -1.15 -14.35 8.78
N ALA A 340 -0.34 -15.39 9.09
CA ALA A 340 -0.77 -16.78 9.02
C ALA A 340 -1.95 -17.11 9.94
N ASP A 341 -2.06 -16.44 11.10
CA ASP A 341 -3.15 -16.68 12.06
C ASP A 341 -4.48 -16.09 11.55
N GLY A 342 -4.41 -14.91 10.90
CA GLY A 342 -5.58 -14.17 10.46
C GLY A 342 -6.35 -13.56 11.64
N ILE A 343 -7.54 -13.05 11.36
CA ILE A 343 -8.49 -12.49 12.32
C ILE A 343 -9.55 -13.53 12.59
N THR A 344 -9.75 -13.91 13.85
CA THR A 344 -10.72 -14.96 14.23
C THR A 344 -12.14 -14.52 13.89
N ASP A 345 -12.86 -15.33 13.13
CA ASP A 345 -14.29 -15.12 12.86
C ASP A 345 -15.11 -15.62 14.06
N ASP A 346 -15.36 -14.72 14.99
CA ASP A 346 -16.22 -14.95 16.16
C ASP A 346 -17.70 -14.55 15.93
N LEU A 347 -18.01 -14.03 14.73
CA LEU A 347 -19.38 -13.68 14.32
C LEU A 347 -20.11 -14.87 13.73
N ASN A 348 -19.46 -15.61 12.83
CA ASN A 348 -20.07 -16.75 12.12
C ASN A 348 -19.29 -18.05 12.33
N GLY A 349 -18.05 -18.00 12.84
CA GLY A 349 -17.24 -19.18 13.12
C GLY A 349 -16.78 -19.93 11.88
N PHE A 350 -16.61 -19.22 10.75
CA PHE A 350 -16.26 -19.88 9.49
C PHE A 350 -14.74 -20.12 9.41
N MET A 351 -13.97 -19.12 8.96
CA MET A 351 -12.52 -19.23 8.86
C MET A 351 -11.87 -17.90 9.21
N ALA A 352 -10.58 -17.97 9.55
CA ALA A 352 -9.82 -16.77 9.85
C ALA A 352 -9.82 -15.80 8.66
N PHE A 353 -10.17 -14.55 8.93
CA PHE A 353 -10.25 -13.50 7.94
C PHE A 353 -8.88 -12.87 7.70
N ARG A 354 -8.52 -12.72 6.43
CA ARG A 354 -7.26 -12.11 5.98
C ARG A 354 -7.57 -11.02 4.96
N PRO A 355 -7.60 -9.74 5.35
CA PRO A 355 -7.95 -8.65 4.45
C PRO A 355 -7.07 -8.63 3.19
N LYS A 356 -7.69 -8.63 2.01
CA LYS A 356 -7.02 -8.54 0.70
C LYS A 356 -7.41 -7.29 -0.08
N ALA A 357 -8.51 -6.66 0.30
CA ALA A 357 -8.99 -5.41 -0.27
C ALA A 357 -9.74 -4.59 0.76
N CYS A 358 -9.83 -3.29 0.51
CA CYS A 358 -10.66 -2.36 1.25
C CYS A 358 -11.43 -1.49 0.25
N SER A 359 -12.73 -1.32 0.47
CA SER A 359 -13.52 -0.38 -0.33
C SER A 359 -13.34 1.05 0.17
N MET A 360 -13.66 2.03 -0.67
CA MET A 360 -13.69 3.45 -0.25
C MET A 360 -14.71 3.74 0.85
N LYS A 361 -15.66 2.83 1.09
CA LYS A 361 -16.63 2.91 2.20
C LYS A 361 -16.17 2.21 3.48
N GLY A 362 -14.97 1.66 3.49
CA GLY A 362 -14.37 1.02 4.66
C GLY A 362 -14.78 -0.44 4.87
N GLU A 363 -15.25 -1.12 3.81
CA GLU A 363 -15.50 -2.56 3.87
C GLU A 363 -14.20 -3.32 3.55
N TYR A 364 -13.81 -4.23 4.40
CA TYR A 364 -12.72 -5.15 4.11
C TYR A 364 -13.23 -6.39 3.35
N GLY A 365 -12.44 -6.90 2.43
CA GLY A 365 -12.76 -8.10 1.68
C GLY A 365 -11.63 -9.11 1.61
N MET A 366 -12.02 -10.37 1.54
CA MET A 366 -11.17 -11.51 1.25
C MET A 366 -11.85 -12.35 0.17
N ILE A 367 -11.08 -12.94 -0.73
CA ILE A 367 -11.58 -13.96 -1.65
C ILE A 367 -11.10 -15.34 -1.18
N ILE A 368 -11.99 -16.30 -1.25
CA ILE A 368 -11.78 -17.68 -0.81
C ILE A 368 -12.03 -18.57 -2.02
N ASP A 369 -11.12 -19.51 -2.26
CA ASP A 369 -11.36 -20.58 -3.20
C ASP A 369 -12.23 -21.64 -2.52
N SER A 370 -13.29 -22.04 -3.17
CA SER A 370 -14.23 -23.05 -2.65
C SER A 370 -13.75 -24.49 -2.84
N GLY A 371 -12.58 -24.72 -3.49
CA GLY A 371 -11.99 -26.03 -3.74
C GLY A 371 -12.56 -26.70 -4.97
#